data_52a0a0c570afbce94e94777133f72d73
#
_entry.id   52a0a0c570afbce94e94777133f72d73
#
_cell.length_a   1.000
_cell.length_b   1.000
_cell.length_c   1.000
_cell.angle_alpha   90.00
_cell.angle_beta   90.00
_cell.angle_gamma   90.00
#
_symmetry.space_group_name_H-M   'P 1'
#
loop_
_entity.id
_entity.type
_entity.pdbx_description
1 polymer ?
#
loop_
_entity_poly.entity_id
_entity_poly.type
_entity_poly.pdbx_seq_one_letter_code
_entity_poly.pdbx_strand_id
1 'polypeptide(L)'
;MLRKKKNSALKIAISFLLIISLTGCSISGKDKKESTTKSPAASEKAVEKEGMDKEEAYVKASEYMRNMTPEEKVGQLFVVNLEQLDSSKGSYFEWKKCSKKMAEAVKKYSIGGVIMFSRNIGARKQTKNLIKKLQNNAPVPLFVTVDEEGGDVARIAGNPDMKTTSFPSMEEVGSKQNTEYVKNMGETIGNDIKKLGFNVDFAPVADVKTSDLNLEIGSRSFGSDPEKVASMVKAFVNGIQSTNVSATLKHFPGQGSSKGDTHIESVNIDSSIAALRKVDFVPFEEGIKAGADFVMVSHISVSRVTETAQPASMSELIMKTILREE
;
A
#
# COMPACT_ATOMS: atom_id res chain seq x y z
N MET A 1 12.33 -9.14 -56.73
CA MET A 1 12.86 -10.51 -56.80
C MET A 1 12.31 -11.34 -55.66
N LEU A 2 11.50 -12.34 -56.03
CA LEU A 2 10.77 -13.25 -55.10
C LEU A 2 11.67 -14.37 -54.59
N ARG A 3 11.44 -14.84 -53.36
CA ARG A 3 11.47 -16.26 -52.93
C ARG A 3 10.97 -16.33 -51.50
N LYS A 4 9.86 -16.78 -51.25
CA LYS A 4 8.99 -17.96 -51.02
C LYS A 4 9.61 -19.09 -50.19
N LYS A 5 8.89 -19.45 -49.11
CA LYS A 5 8.58 -20.76 -48.46
C LYS A 5 9.66 -21.43 -47.62
N LYS A 6 9.35 -21.94 -46.39
CA LYS A 6 8.46 -23.12 -46.17
C LYS A 6 8.04 -23.26 -44.69
N ASN A 7 6.81 -23.67 -44.49
CA ASN A 7 6.19 -24.21 -43.28
C ASN A 7 6.82 -25.55 -42.86
N SER A 8 6.85 -25.84 -41.57
CA SER A 8 6.55 -27.20 -41.12
C SER A 8 5.86 -27.18 -39.75
N ALA A 9 4.62 -27.62 -39.76
CA ALA A 9 3.85 -28.02 -38.62
C ALA A 9 4.28 -29.41 -38.16
N LEU A 10 4.36 -29.61 -36.86
CA LEU A 10 4.43 -30.98 -36.33
C LEU A 10 3.37 -31.10 -35.23
N LYS A 11 2.32 -31.84 -35.55
CA LYS A 11 1.33 -32.41 -34.64
C LYS A 11 1.91 -33.66 -34.00
N ILE A 12 1.77 -33.85 -32.70
CA ILE A 12 1.75 -35.18 -32.10
C ILE A 12 0.64 -35.22 -31.04
N ALA A 13 -0.11 -36.33 -31.14
CA ALA A 13 -1.37 -36.60 -30.50
C ALA A 13 -1.21 -37.31 -29.13
N ILE A 14 -2.15 -37.08 -28.28
CA ILE A 14 -3.00 -37.96 -27.43
C ILE A 14 -2.40 -39.32 -27.04
N SER A 15 -2.39 -39.58 -25.74
CA SER A 15 -2.80 -40.89 -25.20
C SER A 15 -3.38 -40.79 -23.81
N PHE A 16 -4.67 -41.12 -23.73
CA PHE A 16 -5.43 -41.46 -22.53
C PHE A 16 -4.93 -42.81 -21.99
N LEU A 17 -4.81 -42.93 -20.69
CA LEU A 17 -4.94 -44.22 -20.02
C LEU A 17 -5.76 -44.10 -18.75
N LEU A 18 -6.97 -44.64 -18.84
CA LEU A 18 -7.90 -44.89 -17.75
C LEU A 18 -7.49 -46.22 -17.13
N ILE A 19 -7.32 -46.30 -15.82
CA ILE A 19 -7.38 -47.58 -15.07
C ILE A 19 -8.38 -47.45 -13.96
N ILE A 20 -9.50 -48.17 -14.13
CA ILE A 20 -10.50 -48.51 -13.12
C ILE A 20 -10.07 -49.84 -12.54
N SER A 21 -10.06 -49.96 -11.22
CA SER A 21 -10.20 -51.26 -10.54
C SER A 21 -11.12 -51.16 -9.37
N LEU A 22 -12.28 -51.78 -9.54
CA LEU A 22 -13.29 -52.15 -8.52
C LEU A 22 -12.93 -53.55 -7.96
N THR A 23 -13.05 -53.66 -6.66
CA THR A 23 -13.47 -54.90 -5.93
C THR A 23 -13.63 -54.50 -4.47
N GLY A 24 -14.67 -54.72 -3.71
CA GLY A 24 -15.80 -55.62 -3.77
C GLY A 24 -16.06 -56.15 -2.37
N CYS A 25 -17.26 -55.85 -1.79
CA CYS A 25 -18.07 -56.62 -0.82
C CYS A 25 -17.40 -57.25 0.42
N SER A 26 -17.96 -57.06 1.64
CA SER A 26 -19.19 -57.71 2.18
C SER A 26 -19.50 -57.27 3.63
N ILE A 27 -20.72 -56.86 3.90
CA ILE A 27 -21.79 -57.29 4.79
C ILE A 27 -21.39 -57.77 6.23
N SER A 28 -21.90 -57.08 7.26
CA SER A 28 -22.88 -57.59 8.25
C SER A 28 -22.99 -56.69 9.49
N GLY A 29 -24.19 -56.21 9.77
CA GLY A 29 -24.95 -56.42 11.03
C GLY A 29 -24.99 -55.30 12.05
N LYS A 30 -26.14 -54.59 12.10
CA LYS A 30 -26.90 -54.13 13.28
C LYS A 30 -26.14 -53.47 14.46
N ASP A 31 -26.39 -52.19 14.75
CA ASP A 31 -27.39 -51.76 15.74
C ASP A 31 -27.51 -50.22 15.79
N LYS A 32 -28.76 -49.78 16.02
CA LYS A 32 -29.16 -48.37 16.19
C LYS A 32 -28.58 -47.80 17.48
N LYS A 33 -27.94 -46.61 17.39
CA LYS A 33 -28.03 -45.60 18.44
C LYS A 33 -27.92 -44.21 17.77
N GLU A 34 -28.97 -43.43 17.89
CA GLU A 34 -28.98 -42.01 17.66
C GLU A 34 -27.89 -41.33 18.48
N SER A 35 -26.99 -40.65 17.86
CA SER A 35 -26.07 -39.74 18.52
C SER A 35 -26.05 -38.45 17.69
N THR A 36 -26.66 -37.43 18.22
CA THR A 36 -26.59 -36.06 17.78
C THR A 36 -25.15 -35.58 17.87
N THR A 37 -24.40 -35.62 16.76
CA THR A 37 -23.11 -34.97 16.66
C THR A 37 -23.30 -33.52 16.31
N LYS A 38 -23.17 -32.65 17.31
CA LYS A 38 -22.86 -31.23 17.15
C LYS A 38 -21.57 -31.13 16.37
N SER A 39 -21.63 -30.45 15.20
CA SER A 39 -20.47 -29.97 14.47
C SER A 39 -19.63 -29.09 15.41
N PRO A 40 -18.31 -29.28 15.51
CA PRO A 40 -17.49 -28.33 16.25
C PRO A 40 -17.42 -27.03 15.46
N ALA A 41 -17.98 -25.98 16.03
CA ALA A 41 -17.68 -24.63 15.60
C ALA A 41 -16.15 -24.48 15.64
N ALA A 42 -15.55 -24.23 14.47
CA ALA A 42 -14.17 -23.80 14.38
C ALA A 42 -14.05 -22.50 15.16
N SER A 43 -13.46 -22.56 16.35
CA SER A 43 -13.04 -21.36 17.06
C SER A 43 -11.94 -20.72 16.20
N GLU A 44 -12.24 -19.63 15.54
CA GLU A 44 -11.22 -18.70 15.07
C GLU A 44 -10.41 -18.27 16.30
N LYS A 45 -9.28 -18.92 16.52
CA LYS A 45 -8.25 -18.36 17.37
C LYS A 45 -7.75 -17.13 16.64
N ALA A 46 -8.18 -15.95 17.11
CA ALA A 46 -7.51 -14.71 16.79
C ALA A 46 -6.02 -14.94 17.04
N VAL A 47 -5.21 -14.80 15.98
CA VAL A 47 -3.76 -14.74 16.11
C VAL A 47 -3.51 -13.47 16.90
N GLU A 48 -3.17 -13.62 18.19
CA GLU A 48 -2.70 -12.49 19.00
C GLU A 48 -1.51 -11.90 18.26
N LYS A 49 -1.68 -10.64 17.79
CA LYS A 49 -0.58 -9.85 17.27
C LYS A 49 0.43 -9.71 18.41
N GLU A 50 1.64 -10.25 18.26
CA GLU A 50 2.79 -9.85 19.06
C GLU A 50 3.13 -8.39 18.73
N GLY A 51 2.35 -7.47 19.22
CA GLY A 51 2.50 -6.04 19.10
C GLY A 51 2.17 -5.42 20.45
N MET A 52 2.88 -4.36 20.76
CA MET A 52 2.60 -3.50 21.92
C MET A 52 1.13 -3.08 21.91
N ASP A 53 0.45 -3.17 23.05
CA ASP A 53 -0.91 -2.65 23.20
C ASP A 53 -0.94 -1.16 22.85
N LYS A 54 -2.06 -0.68 22.28
CA LYS A 54 -2.22 0.73 21.88
C LYS A 54 -1.98 1.70 23.03
N GLU A 55 -2.44 1.35 24.24
CA GLU A 55 -2.22 2.17 25.44
C GLU A 55 -0.73 2.21 25.81
N GLU A 56 -0.04 1.07 25.79
CA GLU A 56 1.40 1.01 26.05
C GLU A 56 2.18 1.80 24.99
N ALA A 57 1.79 1.71 23.71
CA ALA A 57 2.39 2.47 22.62
C ALA A 57 2.19 3.98 22.82
N TYR A 58 0.99 4.40 23.22
CA TYR A 58 0.68 5.80 23.50
C TYR A 58 1.51 6.34 24.69
N VAL A 59 1.64 5.57 25.76
CA VAL A 59 2.44 5.94 26.93
C VAL A 59 3.90 6.13 26.54
N LYS A 60 4.48 5.19 25.78
CA LYS A 60 5.86 5.30 25.31
C LYS A 60 6.07 6.48 24.36
N ALA A 61 5.16 6.69 23.41
CA ALA A 61 5.24 7.84 22.50
C ALA A 61 5.16 9.17 23.27
N SER A 62 4.28 9.25 24.26
CA SER A 62 4.13 10.42 25.13
C SER A 62 5.38 10.69 25.97
N GLU A 63 6.07 9.65 26.42
CA GLU A 63 7.35 9.76 27.13
C GLU A 63 8.46 10.27 26.22
N TYR A 64 8.59 9.72 25.00
CA TYR A 64 9.50 10.25 23.98
C TYR A 64 9.25 11.74 23.73
N MET A 65 7.98 12.11 23.45
CA MET A 65 7.60 13.49 23.16
C MET A 65 7.94 14.46 24.29
N ARG A 66 7.76 14.04 25.56
CA ARG A 66 8.06 14.92 26.72
C ARG A 66 9.53 15.27 26.79
N ASN A 67 10.41 14.37 26.38
CA ASN A 67 11.87 14.52 26.45
C ASN A 67 12.46 15.19 25.20
N MET A 68 11.70 15.39 24.12
CA MET A 68 12.16 16.05 22.91
C MET A 68 12.19 17.56 23.02
N THR A 69 13.22 18.18 22.42
CA THR A 69 13.24 19.62 22.18
C THR A 69 12.20 20.02 21.13
N PRO A 70 11.80 21.32 21.03
CA PRO A 70 10.93 21.77 19.94
C PRO A 70 11.46 21.42 18.56
N GLU A 71 12.77 21.54 18.31
CA GLU A 71 13.42 21.22 17.04
C GLU A 71 13.30 19.73 16.70
N GLU A 72 13.49 18.84 17.68
CA GLU A 72 13.32 17.41 17.50
C GLU A 72 11.86 17.05 17.19
N LYS A 73 10.91 17.67 17.87
CA LYS A 73 9.47 17.50 17.58
C LYS A 73 9.12 17.92 16.15
N VAL A 74 9.67 19.06 15.71
CA VAL A 74 9.50 19.53 14.33
C VAL A 74 10.12 18.53 13.36
N GLY A 75 11.31 18.01 13.65
CA GLY A 75 11.98 17.00 12.84
C GLY A 75 11.13 15.76 12.62
N GLN A 76 10.42 15.30 13.66
CA GLN A 76 9.53 14.12 13.57
C GLN A 76 8.34 14.29 12.60
N LEU A 77 7.99 15.53 12.22
CA LEU A 77 6.93 15.79 11.25
C LEU A 77 7.36 15.58 9.78
N PHE A 78 8.65 15.32 9.53
CA PHE A 78 9.18 15.23 8.18
C PHE A 78 9.51 13.80 7.79
N VAL A 79 8.97 13.38 6.65
CA VAL A 79 9.45 12.24 5.86
C VAL A 79 10.13 12.80 4.62
N VAL A 80 11.41 12.54 4.45
CA VAL A 80 12.23 13.18 3.41
C VAL A 80 12.86 12.14 2.47
N ASN A 81 13.18 12.55 1.24
CA ASN A 81 13.96 11.70 0.34
C ASN A 81 15.47 11.75 0.70
N LEU A 82 16.24 10.81 0.17
CA LEU A 82 17.65 10.67 0.54
C LEU A 82 18.52 11.84 0.06
N GLU A 83 18.12 12.51 -1.03
CA GLU A 83 18.83 13.67 -1.57
C GLU A 83 18.73 14.89 -0.65
N GLN A 84 17.67 15.00 0.13
CA GLN A 84 17.53 16.05 1.16
C GLN A 84 18.46 15.82 2.35
N LEU A 85 18.80 14.56 2.66
CA LEU A 85 19.76 14.23 3.69
C LEU A 85 21.23 14.44 3.25
N ASP A 86 21.50 14.25 1.96
CA ASP A 86 22.82 14.53 1.36
C ASP A 86 22.65 15.09 -0.08
N SER A 87 22.67 16.40 -0.21
CA SER A 87 22.54 17.11 -1.49
C SER A 87 23.84 17.19 -2.31
N SER A 88 24.94 16.56 -1.85
CA SER A 88 26.26 16.72 -2.48
C SER A 88 26.38 16.16 -3.90
N LYS A 89 25.42 15.35 -4.33
CA LYS A 89 25.35 14.75 -5.67
C LYS A 89 24.24 15.32 -6.55
N GLY A 90 23.50 16.30 -6.06
CA GLY A 90 22.36 16.90 -6.75
C GLY A 90 21.06 16.10 -6.61
N SER A 91 20.01 16.65 -7.23
CA SER A 91 18.67 16.05 -7.24
C SER A 91 18.65 14.75 -8.03
N TYR A 92 17.78 13.82 -7.63
CA TYR A 92 17.57 12.52 -8.28
C TYR A 92 18.79 11.60 -8.34
N PHE A 93 19.86 11.85 -7.56
CA PHE A 93 21.00 10.95 -7.49
C PHE A 93 20.59 9.58 -6.91
N GLU A 94 21.14 8.51 -7.46
CA GLU A 94 20.87 7.13 -7.06
C GLU A 94 21.58 6.75 -5.76
N TRP A 95 21.14 7.31 -4.65
CA TRP A 95 21.69 6.97 -3.34
C TRP A 95 21.36 5.51 -2.97
N LYS A 96 22.30 4.61 -3.18
CA LYS A 96 22.20 3.17 -2.83
C LYS A 96 22.97 2.80 -1.54
N LYS A 97 23.59 3.79 -0.90
CA LYS A 97 24.32 3.63 0.37
C LYS A 97 24.09 4.85 1.27
N CYS A 98 23.94 4.62 2.56
CA CYS A 98 23.91 5.70 3.53
C CYS A 98 25.30 6.37 3.60
N SER A 99 25.37 7.64 3.23
CA SER A 99 26.58 8.44 3.36
C SER A 99 26.80 8.90 4.81
N LYS A 100 28.00 9.41 5.11
CA LYS A 100 28.28 10.02 6.41
C LYS A 100 27.36 11.23 6.67
N LYS A 101 27.14 12.06 5.65
CA LYS A 101 26.24 13.24 5.75
C LYS A 101 24.80 12.84 6.05
N MET A 102 24.30 11.77 5.42
CA MET A 102 22.95 11.25 5.73
C MET A 102 22.84 10.80 7.17
N ALA A 103 23.82 10.04 7.67
CA ALA A 103 23.85 9.57 9.05
C ALA A 103 23.87 10.73 10.04
N GLU A 104 24.68 11.77 9.76
CA GLU A 104 24.75 12.99 10.56
C GLU A 104 23.45 13.79 10.50
N ALA A 105 22.82 13.92 9.32
CA ALA A 105 21.56 14.63 9.15
C ALA A 105 20.40 13.96 9.89
N VAL A 106 20.25 12.64 9.75
CA VAL A 106 19.23 11.85 10.47
C VAL A 106 19.34 12.07 11.98
N LYS A 107 20.57 12.00 12.52
CA LYS A 107 20.82 12.22 13.94
C LYS A 107 20.56 13.66 14.36
N LYS A 108 21.06 14.63 13.58
CA LYS A 108 21.00 16.06 13.92
C LYS A 108 19.58 16.61 13.92
N TYR A 109 18.79 16.23 12.90
CA TYR A 109 17.45 16.80 12.69
C TYR A 109 16.34 15.94 13.28
N SER A 110 16.65 14.76 13.85
CA SER A 110 15.65 13.83 14.42
C SER A 110 14.43 13.64 13.50
N ILE A 111 14.67 13.44 12.20
CA ILE A 111 13.58 13.32 11.22
C ILE A 111 12.67 12.13 11.51
N GLY A 112 11.38 12.25 11.18
CA GLY A 112 10.39 11.20 11.39
C GLY A 112 10.52 10.02 10.43
N GLY A 113 10.99 10.26 9.20
CA GLY A 113 11.11 9.17 8.24
C GLY A 113 11.86 9.50 6.96
N VAL A 114 11.96 8.48 6.13
CA VAL A 114 12.55 8.56 4.79
C VAL A 114 11.66 7.86 3.77
N ILE A 115 11.52 8.46 2.59
CA ILE A 115 10.92 7.81 1.43
C ILE A 115 12.01 7.32 0.48
N MET A 116 11.86 6.09 -0.02
CA MET A 116 12.75 5.50 -1.01
C MET A 116 12.03 5.27 -2.34
N PHE A 117 12.69 5.69 -3.41
CA PHE A 117 12.22 5.51 -4.79
C PHE A 117 13.02 4.40 -5.50
N SER A 118 12.57 3.97 -6.67
CA SER A 118 13.24 2.94 -7.49
C SER A 118 14.74 3.19 -7.65
N ARG A 119 15.16 4.45 -7.78
CA ARG A 119 16.58 4.85 -7.91
C ARG A 119 17.45 4.52 -6.68
N ASN A 120 16.82 4.38 -5.51
CA ASN A 120 17.51 4.03 -4.26
C ASN A 120 17.55 2.52 -4.00
N ILE A 121 16.71 1.78 -4.71
CA ILE A 121 16.43 0.37 -4.52
C ILE A 121 17.23 -0.44 -5.56
N GLY A 122 18.17 -1.23 -5.08
CA GLY A 122 18.98 -2.13 -5.90
C GLY A 122 18.75 -3.60 -5.49
N ALA A 123 19.82 -4.36 -5.28
CA ALA A 123 19.68 -5.73 -4.80
C ALA A 123 19.21 -5.78 -3.33
N ARG A 124 18.54 -6.86 -2.93
CA ARG A 124 18.00 -7.06 -1.56
C ARG A 124 18.98 -6.71 -0.45
N LYS A 125 20.23 -7.21 -0.53
CA LYS A 125 21.26 -6.96 0.49
C LYS A 125 21.64 -5.49 0.56
N GLN A 126 21.73 -4.80 -0.57
CA GLN A 126 22.06 -3.37 -0.63
C GLN A 126 20.94 -2.55 0.03
N THR A 127 19.67 -2.78 -0.33
CA THR A 127 18.50 -2.06 0.20
C THR A 127 18.39 -2.27 1.71
N LYS A 128 18.48 -3.52 2.20
CA LYS A 128 18.50 -3.83 3.64
C LYS A 128 19.62 -3.09 4.39
N ASN A 129 20.82 -3.06 3.82
CA ASN A 129 21.96 -2.40 4.46
C ASN A 129 21.80 -0.88 4.51
N LEU A 130 21.20 -0.28 3.48
CA LEU A 130 20.91 1.15 3.45
C LEU A 130 19.90 1.50 4.55
N ILE A 131 18.76 0.80 4.59
CA ILE A 131 17.72 1.01 5.61
C ILE A 131 18.28 0.80 7.02
N LYS A 132 18.98 -0.32 7.25
CA LYS A 132 19.59 -0.60 8.55
C LYS A 132 20.56 0.50 9.01
N LYS A 133 21.35 1.07 8.11
CA LYS A 133 22.26 2.15 8.46
C LYS A 133 21.52 3.46 8.78
N LEU A 134 20.44 3.78 8.07
CA LEU A 134 19.60 4.93 8.39
C LEU A 134 18.97 4.75 9.78
N GLN A 135 18.32 3.62 10.03
CA GLN A 135 17.70 3.29 11.32
C GLN A 135 18.69 3.34 12.49
N ASN A 136 19.91 2.79 12.33
CA ASN A 136 20.91 2.76 13.39
C ASN A 136 21.45 4.15 13.77
N ASN A 137 21.23 5.18 12.95
CA ASN A 137 21.62 6.56 13.23
C ASN A 137 20.46 7.43 13.71
N ALA A 138 19.24 6.92 13.69
CA ALA A 138 18.06 7.66 14.10
C ALA A 138 17.89 7.61 15.62
N PRO A 139 17.68 8.77 16.30
CA PRO A 139 17.37 8.82 17.73
C PRO A 139 16.01 8.17 18.06
N VAL A 140 15.05 8.30 17.15
CA VAL A 140 13.75 7.64 17.18
C VAL A 140 13.64 6.77 15.93
N PRO A 141 13.04 5.57 15.99
CA PRO A 141 12.87 4.72 14.82
C PRO A 141 12.16 5.45 13.67
N LEU A 142 12.75 5.40 12.47
CA LEU A 142 12.23 6.07 11.28
C LEU A 142 11.01 5.33 10.70
N PHE A 143 10.06 6.08 10.20
CA PHE A 143 9.21 5.60 9.13
C PHE A 143 10.04 5.43 7.86
N VAL A 144 10.14 4.21 7.37
CA VAL A 144 10.84 3.90 6.11
C VAL A 144 9.78 3.52 5.10
N THR A 145 9.53 4.43 4.17
CA THR A 145 8.34 4.38 3.30
C THR A 145 8.72 4.06 1.86
N VAL A 146 7.78 3.45 1.16
CA VAL A 146 7.88 3.14 -0.28
C VAL A 146 6.49 3.18 -0.90
N ASP A 147 6.41 3.39 -2.22
CA ASP A 147 5.19 3.15 -3.01
C ASP A 147 5.26 1.74 -3.60
N GLU A 148 4.55 0.80 -3.00
CA GLU A 148 4.43 -0.57 -3.50
C GLU A 148 2.95 -0.90 -3.68
N GLU A 149 2.28 -0.15 -4.60
CA GLU A 149 0.84 -0.29 -4.85
C GLU A 149 0.47 -1.66 -5.45
N GLY A 150 1.45 -2.27 -6.13
CA GLY A 150 1.25 -3.34 -7.09
C GLY A 150 0.95 -2.79 -8.49
N GLY A 151 0.96 -3.63 -9.52
CA GLY A 151 0.76 -3.18 -10.90
C GLY A 151 1.82 -2.18 -11.37
N ASP A 152 1.36 -1.01 -11.84
CA ASP A 152 2.24 -0.03 -12.49
C ASP A 152 3.15 0.72 -11.51
N VAL A 153 2.75 0.81 -10.25
CA VAL A 153 3.54 1.46 -9.20
C VAL A 153 4.01 0.40 -8.20
N ALA A 154 5.15 -0.21 -8.51
CA ALA A 154 5.79 -1.25 -7.73
C ALA A 154 7.31 -1.03 -7.72
N ARG A 155 7.82 -0.35 -6.68
CA ARG A 155 9.24 0.02 -6.60
C ARG A 155 10.12 -1.17 -6.25
N ILE A 156 9.56 -2.15 -5.55
CA ILE A 156 10.23 -3.39 -5.14
C ILE A 156 9.98 -4.49 -6.19
N ALA A 157 8.72 -4.82 -6.49
CA ALA A 157 8.39 -5.88 -7.44
C ALA A 157 8.76 -5.53 -8.88
N GLY A 158 8.80 -4.24 -9.23
CA GLY A 158 9.30 -3.77 -10.52
C GLY A 158 10.82 -3.91 -10.70
N ASN A 159 11.57 -4.26 -9.65
CA ASN A 159 13.00 -4.53 -9.72
C ASN A 159 13.26 -6.05 -9.73
N PRO A 160 13.73 -6.63 -10.86
CA PRO A 160 13.92 -8.08 -11.00
C PRO A 160 14.90 -8.69 -9.98
N ASP A 161 15.86 -7.90 -9.48
CA ASP A 161 16.83 -8.37 -8.48
C ASP A 161 16.18 -8.59 -7.09
N MET A 162 14.98 -8.08 -6.87
CA MET A 162 14.24 -8.26 -5.62
C MET A 162 13.57 -9.62 -5.51
N LYS A 163 13.23 -10.26 -6.64
CA LYS A 163 12.57 -11.58 -6.68
C LYS A 163 11.37 -11.65 -5.74
N THR A 164 10.51 -10.65 -5.82
CA THR A 164 9.25 -10.53 -5.09
C THR A 164 8.07 -10.81 -6.03
N THR A 165 6.88 -10.95 -5.48
CA THR A 165 5.68 -11.21 -6.27
C THR A 165 5.22 -9.94 -6.99
N SER A 166 5.04 -10.02 -8.31
CA SER A 166 4.41 -8.97 -9.11
C SER A 166 2.90 -9.21 -9.20
N PHE A 167 2.14 -8.15 -9.20
CA PHE A 167 0.68 -8.19 -9.32
C PHE A 167 0.21 -7.45 -10.57
N PRO A 168 -0.98 -7.78 -11.12
CA PRO A 168 -1.59 -7.01 -12.20
C PRO A 168 -1.93 -5.57 -11.77
N SER A 169 -2.37 -4.74 -12.72
CA SER A 169 -2.87 -3.41 -12.38
C SER A 169 -4.06 -3.48 -11.41
N MET A 170 -4.25 -2.45 -10.60
CA MET A 170 -5.36 -2.42 -9.65
C MET A 170 -6.73 -2.40 -10.35
N GLU A 171 -6.81 -1.83 -11.55
CA GLU A 171 -8.01 -1.90 -12.40
C GLU A 171 -8.35 -3.35 -12.78
N GLU A 172 -7.37 -4.15 -13.17
CA GLU A 172 -7.58 -5.57 -13.45
C GLU A 172 -7.96 -6.35 -12.18
N VAL A 173 -7.29 -6.08 -11.07
CA VAL A 173 -7.58 -6.70 -9.76
C VAL A 173 -8.99 -6.34 -9.31
N GLY A 174 -9.37 -5.07 -9.38
CA GLY A 174 -10.68 -4.57 -9.00
C GLY A 174 -11.81 -5.12 -9.85
N SER A 175 -11.56 -5.35 -11.16
CA SER A 175 -12.57 -5.92 -12.08
C SER A 175 -13.04 -7.32 -11.66
N LYS A 176 -12.18 -8.08 -10.99
CA LYS A 176 -12.46 -9.44 -10.49
C LYS A 176 -13.28 -9.46 -9.19
N GLN A 177 -13.37 -8.33 -8.49
CA GLN A 177 -14.11 -8.15 -7.23
C GLN A 177 -13.86 -9.23 -6.17
N ASN A 178 -12.62 -9.73 -6.11
CA ASN A 178 -12.19 -10.76 -5.17
C ASN A 178 -11.45 -10.13 -4.00
N THR A 179 -12.16 -9.81 -2.92
CA THR A 179 -11.59 -9.18 -1.71
C THR A 179 -10.58 -10.08 -0.99
N GLU A 180 -10.78 -11.40 -1.01
CA GLU A 180 -9.81 -12.34 -0.42
C GLU A 180 -8.48 -12.32 -1.18
N TYR A 181 -8.53 -12.26 -2.51
CA TYR A 181 -7.32 -12.09 -3.32
C TYR A 181 -6.60 -10.78 -2.99
N VAL A 182 -7.34 -9.66 -2.83
CA VAL A 182 -6.77 -8.36 -2.49
C VAL A 182 -6.15 -8.35 -1.09
N LYS A 183 -6.78 -9.00 -0.12
CA LYS A 183 -6.22 -9.19 1.22
C LYS A 183 -4.90 -9.96 1.16
N ASN A 184 -4.88 -11.10 0.46
CA ASN A 184 -3.67 -11.92 0.30
C ASN A 184 -2.58 -11.19 -0.49
N MET A 185 -2.94 -10.33 -1.45
CA MET A 185 -2.03 -9.43 -2.15
C MET A 185 -1.38 -8.44 -1.17
N GLY A 186 -2.17 -7.75 -0.36
CA GLY A 186 -1.66 -6.83 0.66
C GLY A 186 -0.74 -7.53 1.67
N GLU A 187 -1.09 -8.73 2.13
CA GLU A 187 -0.24 -9.54 3.01
C GLU A 187 1.08 -9.92 2.33
N THR A 188 1.05 -10.30 1.07
CA THR A 188 2.25 -10.66 0.30
C THR A 188 3.18 -9.45 0.13
N ILE A 189 2.64 -8.31 -0.30
CA ILE A 189 3.39 -7.04 -0.43
C ILE A 189 4.00 -6.66 0.91
N GLY A 190 3.19 -6.62 1.98
CA GLY A 190 3.66 -6.27 3.31
C GLY A 190 4.80 -7.15 3.80
N ASN A 191 4.68 -8.47 3.62
CA ASN A 191 5.76 -9.41 3.97
C ASN A 191 7.03 -9.20 3.16
N ASP A 192 6.93 -8.86 1.87
CA ASP A 192 8.09 -8.67 1.02
C ASP A 192 8.84 -7.37 1.35
N ILE A 193 8.12 -6.24 1.54
CA ILE A 193 8.76 -4.97 1.89
C ILE A 193 9.28 -4.96 3.33
N LYS A 194 8.57 -5.60 4.28
CA LYS A 194 9.04 -5.77 5.67
C LYS A 194 10.37 -6.49 5.76
N LYS A 195 10.57 -7.56 4.97
CA LYS A 195 11.84 -8.29 4.91
C LYS A 195 13.03 -7.42 4.48
N LEU A 196 12.77 -6.28 3.81
CA LEU A 196 13.77 -5.30 3.42
C LEU A 196 14.01 -4.22 4.48
N GLY A 197 13.07 -4.05 5.41
CA GLY A 197 13.13 -3.09 6.50
C GLY A 197 12.17 -1.89 6.34
N PHE A 198 11.32 -1.89 5.32
CA PHE A 198 10.21 -0.93 5.21
C PHE A 198 9.15 -1.22 6.26
N ASN A 199 8.52 -0.18 6.80
CA ASN A 199 7.48 -0.29 7.81
C ASN A 199 6.22 0.53 7.48
N VAL A 200 6.23 1.30 6.38
CA VAL A 200 5.07 2.01 5.84
C VAL A 200 5.03 1.82 4.34
N ASP A 201 3.86 1.47 3.81
CA ASP A 201 3.59 1.48 2.38
C ASP A 201 2.65 2.64 2.04
N PHE A 202 2.98 3.40 1.00
CA PHE A 202 2.09 4.39 0.44
C PHE A 202 1.09 3.73 -0.52
N ALA A 203 0.31 2.82 0.03
CA ALA A 203 -0.76 2.05 -0.59
C ALA A 203 -1.83 1.68 0.47
N PRO A 204 -3.09 1.46 0.06
CA PRO A 204 -3.60 1.40 -1.30
C PRO A 204 -4.02 2.77 -1.86
N VAL A 205 -4.19 2.82 -3.21
CA VAL A 205 -4.90 3.91 -3.87
C VAL A 205 -6.40 3.76 -3.58
N ALA A 206 -6.97 4.76 -2.94
CA ALA A 206 -8.39 4.82 -2.56
C ALA A 206 -9.23 5.69 -3.54
N ASP A 207 -8.58 6.24 -4.56
CA ASP A 207 -9.24 7.08 -5.56
C ASP A 207 -10.24 6.28 -6.40
N VAL A 208 -11.46 6.82 -6.57
CA VAL A 208 -12.49 6.26 -7.44
C VAL A 208 -12.36 6.88 -8.84
N LYS A 209 -11.96 6.08 -9.83
CA LYS A 209 -11.75 6.54 -11.21
C LYS A 209 -13.07 6.87 -11.89
N THR A 210 -13.50 8.13 -11.81
CA THR A 210 -14.73 8.62 -12.44
C THR A 210 -14.49 9.35 -13.77
N SER A 211 -13.23 9.48 -14.18
CA SER A 211 -12.83 10.12 -15.46
C SER A 211 -11.84 9.23 -16.22
N ASP A 212 -12.17 8.90 -17.46
CA ASP A 212 -11.25 8.20 -18.37
C ASP A 212 -10.09 9.10 -18.84
N LEU A 213 -10.20 10.41 -18.63
CA LEU A 213 -9.14 11.38 -18.92
C LEU A 213 -8.09 11.48 -17.80
N ASN A 214 -8.33 10.81 -16.69
CA ASN A 214 -7.38 10.75 -15.58
C ASN A 214 -6.29 9.72 -15.86
N LEU A 215 -5.20 10.18 -16.46
CA LEU A 215 -4.05 9.33 -16.78
C LEU A 215 -3.12 9.11 -15.58
N GLU A 216 -3.12 10.01 -14.60
CA GLU A 216 -2.29 9.90 -13.41
C GLU A 216 -2.73 8.77 -12.48
N ILE A 217 -4.03 8.66 -12.23
CA ILE A 217 -4.60 7.55 -11.45
C ILE A 217 -4.76 6.31 -12.36
N GLY A 218 -5.45 6.46 -13.51
CA GLY A 218 -5.54 5.43 -14.53
C GLY A 218 -5.82 4.04 -13.97
N SER A 219 -4.98 3.09 -14.34
CA SER A 219 -5.02 1.68 -13.92
C SER A 219 -4.62 1.42 -12.45
N ARG A 220 -4.19 2.44 -11.71
CA ARG A 220 -3.86 2.36 -10.28
C ARG A 220 -5.09 2.28 -9.38
N SER A 221 -6.28 2.72 -9.86
CA SER A 221 -7.54 2.61 -9.13
C SER A 221 -8.13 1.21 -9.25
N PHE A 222 -8.81 0.72 -8.20
CA PHE A 222 -9.60 -0.51 -8.24
C PHE A 222 -10.88 -0.40 -9.08
N GLY A 223 -11.23 0.79 -9.59
CA GLY A 223 -12.36 1.01 -10.49
C GLY A 223 -13.13 2.31 -10.26
N SER A 224 -14.35 2.35 -10.81
CA SER A 224 -15.20 3.54 -10.85
C SER A 224 -16.44 3.48 -9.92
N ASP A 225 -16.66 2.35 -9.28
CA ASP A 225 -17.76 2.15 -8.33
C ASP A 225 -17.23 2.34 -6.89
N PRO A 226 -17.67 3.36 -6.15
CA PRO A 226 -17.12 3.70 -4.85
C PRO A 226 -17.23 2.57 -3.82
N GLU A 227 -18.31 1.82 -3.80
CA GLU A 227 -18.51 0.72 -2.84
C GLU A 227 -17.58 -0.47 -3.15
N LYS A 228 -17.37 -0.75 -4.43
CA LYS A 228 -16.42 -1.79 -4.84
C LYS A 228 -14.99 -1.40 -4.53
N VAL A 229 -14.60 -0.14 -4.84
CA VAL A 229 -13.27 0.38 -4.48
C VAL A 229 -13.09 0.32 -2.96
N ALA A 230 -14.09 0.74 -2.18
CA ALA A 230 -14.05 0.69 -0.72
C ALA A 230 -13.81 -0.73 -0.18
N SER A 231 -14.50 -1.72 -0.76
CA SER A 231 -14.32 -3.13 -0.37
C SER A 231 -12.91 -3.64 -0.65
N MET A 232 -12.29 -3.23 -1.78
CA MET A 232 -10.92 -3.59 -2.14
C MET A 232 -9.91 -2.88 -1.23
N VAL A 233 -10.11 -1.57 -0.98
CA VAL A 233 -9.27 -0.78 -0.07
C VAL A 233 -9.25 -1.38 1.32
N LYS A 234 -10.42 -1.71 1.88
CA LYS A 234 -10.55 -2.39 3.16
C LYS A 234 -9.80 -3.72 3.21
N ALA A 235 -9.94 -4.53 2.16
CA ALA A 235 -9.27 -5.83 2.07
C ALA A 235 -7.74 -5.66 2.02
N PHE A 236 -7.24 -4.71 1.24
CA PHE A 236 -5.81 -4.41 1.15
C PHE A 236 -5.24 -3.96 2.50
N VAL A 237 -5.90 -3.00 3.18
CA VAL A 237 -5.50 -2.51 4.50
C VAL A 237 -5.41 -3.66 5.51
N ASN A 238 -6.42 -4.53 5.57
CA ASN A 238 -6.41 -5.68 6.45
C ASN A 238 -5.25 -6.64 6.14
N GLY A 239 -4.94 -6.85 4.85
CA GLY A 239 -3.84 -7.71 4.42
C GLY A 239 -2.48 -7.15 4.82
N ILE A 240 -2.17 -5.91 4.39
CA ILE A 240 -0.84 -5.35 4.62
C ILE A 240 -0.54 -5.10 6.10
N GLN A 241 -1.52 -4.58 6.85
CA GLN A 241 -1.34 -4.31 8.29
C GLN A 241 -1.27 -5.57 9.16
N SER A 242 -1.76 -6.72 8.65
CA SER A 242 -1.54 -8.01 9.33
C SER A 242 -0.06 -8.38 9.40
N THR A 243 0.78 -7.80 8.54
CA THR A 243 2.23 -8.01 8.51
C THR A 243 3.01 -7.03 9.40
N ASN A 244 2.35 -6.11 10.12
CA ASN A 244 2.95 -4.98 10.83
C ASN A 244 3.68 -3.99 9.88
N VAL A 245 3.16 -3.79 8.68
CA VAL A 245 3.48 -2.67 7.79
C VAL A 245 2.26 -1.79 7.73
N SER A 246 2.44 -0.49 7.97
CA SER A 246 1.34 0.48 7.97
C SER A 246 0.87 0.78 6.55
N ALA A 247 -0.45 0.82 6.35
CA ALA A 247 -1.09 1.25 5.12
C ALA A 247 -1.28 2.76 5.07
N THR A 248 -1.27 3.32 3.86
CA THR A 248 -1.56 4.74 3.61
C THR A 248 -2.62 4.87 2.54
N LEU A 249 -3.80 5.34 2.90
CA LEU A 249 -4.86 5.65 1.94
C LEU A 249 -4.50 6.90 1.14
N LYS A 250 -4.64 6.86 -0.20
CA LYS A 250 -4.27 7.99 -1.06
C LYS A 250 -5.17 8.09 -2.29
N HIS A 251 -5.42 9.29 -2.80
CA HIS A 251 -4.93 10.62 -2.45
C HIS A 251 -6.10 11.49 -1.98
N PHE A 252 -6.25 11.68 -0.68
CA PHE A 252 -7.38 12.44 -0.10
C PHE A 252 -7.39 13.90 -0.60
N PRO A 253 -8.54 14.50 -0.93
CA PRO A 253 -9.92 14.05 -0.75
C PRO A 253 -10.50 13.22 -1.92
N GLY A 254 -9.70 12.67 -2.79
CA GLY A 254 -10.05 11.89 -3.96
C GLY A 254 -9.59 12.55 -5.25
N GLN A 255 -8.70 11.89 -5.98
CA GLN A 255 -8.08 12.41 -7.21
C GLN A 255 -8.65 11.75 -8.47
N GLY A 256 -9.57 10.78 -8.32
CA GLY A 256 -10.03 9.93 -9.42
C GLY A 256 -10.88 10.65 -10.49
N SER A 257 -11.42 11.83 -10.19
CA SER A 257 -12.18 12.66 -11.14
C SER A 257 -11.32 13.73 -11.86
N SER A 258 -10.03 13.84 -11.55
CA SER A 258 -9.14 14.83 -12.15
C SER A 258 -8.94 14.59 -13.65
N LYS A 259 -8.58 15.65 -14.37
CA LYS A 259 -8.28 15.60 -15.82
C LYS A 259 -6.85 15.97 -16.14
N GLY A 260 -6.06 16.34 -15.12
CA GLY A 260 -4.66 16.75 -15.22
C GLY A 260 -3.76 15.84 -14.38
N ASP A 261 -2.45 16.07 -14.49
CA ASP A 261 -1.40 15.39 -13.74
C ASP A 261 -0.77 16.37 -12.74
N THR A 262 -0.89 16.07 -11.45
CA THR A 262 -0.38 16.91 -10.35
C THR A 262 1.13 17.01 -10.30
N HIS A 263 1.86 16.16 -11.03
CA HIS A 263 3.32 16.24 -11.15
C HIS A 263 3.80 17.33 -12.10
N ILE A 264 2.94 17.80 -12.99
CA ILE A 264 3.32 18.76 -14.05
C ILE A 264 2.48 20.04 -14.06
N GLU A 265 1.30 20.03 -13.43
CA GLU A 265 0.41 21.20 -13.40
C GLU A 265 -0.43 21.29 -12.12
N SER A 266 -1.01 22.45 -11.87
CA SER A 266 -1.99 22.63 -10.79
C SER A 266 -3.33 22.07 -11.24
N VAL A 267 -3.82 21.05 -10.52
CA VAL A 267 -5.08 20.38 -10.84
C VAL A 267 -6.18 20.83 -9.89
N ASN A 268 -7.33 21.22 -10.45
CA ASN A 268 -8.54 21.53 -9.68
C ASN A 268 -9.64 20.54 -10.00
N ILE A 269 -10.28 20.03 -8.95
CA ILE A 269 -11.48 19.19 -9.06
C ILE A 269 -12.72 20.06 -8.78
N ASP A 270 -13.62 20.11 -9.75
CA ASP A 270 -14.88 20.87 -9.64
C ASP A 270 -16.00 20.04 -9.00
N SER A 271 -15.72 19.53 -7.77
CA SER A 271 -16.68 18.74 -7.01
C SER A 271 -17.15 19.50 -5.76
N SER A 272 -18.47 19.43 -5.50
CA SER A 272 -19.00 19.90 -4.22
C SER A 272 -18.69 18.91 -3.10
N ILE A 273 -18.72 19.37 -1.84
CA ILE A 273 -18.55 18.48 -0.68
C ILE A 273 -19.55 17.31 -0.67
N ALA A 274 -20.79 17.55 -1.08
CA ALA A 274 -21.80 16.50 -1.19
C ALA A 274 -21.44 15.44 -2.26
N ALA A 275 -20.81 15.84 -3.37
CA ALA A 275 -20.34 14.91 -4.40
C ALA A 275 -19.14 14.10 -3.90
N LEU A 276 -18.18 14.75 -3.24
CA LEU A 276 -17.03 14.05 -2.63
C LEU A 276 -17.48 13.01 -1.61
N ARG A 277 -18.41 13.37 -0.71
CA ARG A 277 -18.92 12.42 0.30
C ARG A 277 -19.64 11.23 -0.31
N LYS A 278 -20.32 11.42 -1.43
CA LYS A 278 -21.08 10.36 -2.10
C LYS A 278 -20.17 9.39 -2.86
N VAL A 279 -19.01 9.82 -3.32
CA VAL A 279 -18.14 9.05 -4.22
C VAL A 279 -16.74 8.90 -3.61
N ASP A 280 -16.03 9.99 -3.48
CA ASP A 280 -14.59 9.96 -3.23
C ASP A 280 -14.27 9.57 -1.79
N PHE A 281 -15.08 9.97 -0.80
CA PHE A 281 -14.81 9.67 0.62
C PHE A 281 -15.14 8.23 1.00
N VAL A 282 -16.03 7.54 0.27
CA VAL A 282 -16.48 6.19 0.61
C VAL A 282 -15.32 5.21 0.81
N PRO A 283 -14.33 5.10 -0.10
CA PRO A 283 -13.17 4.22 0.12
C PRO A 283 -12.26 4.66 1.28
N PHE A 284 -12.11 5.98 1.52
CA PHE A 284 -11.32 6.47 2.65
C PHE A 284 -11.97 6.11 3.97
N GLU A 285 -13.29 6.32 4.11
CA GLU A 285 -14.03 5.95 5.32
C GLU A 285 -13.91 4.47 5.64
N GLU A 286 -14.08 3.59 4.65
CA GLU A 286 -13.93 2.14 4.85
C GLU A 286 -12.48 1.73 5.15
N GLY A 287 -11.50 2.38 4.54
CA GLY A 287 -10.08 2.17 4.86
C GLY A 287 -9.73 2.62 6.28
N ILE A 288 -10.24 3.77 6.73
CA ILE A 288 -10.07 4.26 8.12
C ILE A 288 -10.77 3.32 9.11
N LYS A 289 -12.01 2.89 8.83
CA LYS A 289 -12.72 1.88 9.64
C LYS A 289 -11.98 0.54 9.71
N ALA A 290 -11.25 0.18 8.65
CA ALA A 290 -10.37 -0.99 8.65
C ALA A 290 -9.08 -0.79 9.45
N GLY A 291 -8.83 0.43 9.93
CA GLY A 291 -7.69 0.79 10.79
C GLY A 291 -6.44 1.21 10.02
N ALA A 292 -6.56 1.77 8.82
CA ALA A 292 -5.41 2.35 8.11
C ALA A 292 -4.69 3.38 8.99
N ASP A 293 -3.36 3.26 9.07
CA ASP A 293 -2.56 4.10 9.97
C ASP A 293 -2.31 5.52 9.41
N PHE A 294 -2.36 5.69 8.07
CA PHE A 294 -2.05 6.95 7.40
C PHE A 294 -3.08 7.29 6.32
N VAL A 295 -3.25 8.59 6.11
CA VAL A 295 -3.94 9.16 4.94
C VAL A 295 -3.02 10.19 4.29
N MET A 296 -2.76 10.01 3.00
CA MET A 296 -1.98 10.97 2.19
C MET A 296 -2.91 11.96 1.53
N VAL A 297 -2.73 13.24 1.86
CA VAL A 297 -3.50 14.34 1.29
C VAL A 297 -2.84 14.82 -0.02
N SER A 298 -3.64 14.91 -1.07
CA SER A 298 -3.23 15.33 -2.40
C SER A 298 -2.91 16.83 -2.51
N HIS A 299 -2.14 17.18 -3.54
CA HIS A 299 -1.90 18.59 -3.93
C HIS A 299 -2.93 19.14 -4.92
N ILE A 300 -4.04 18.43 -5.16
CA ILE A 300 -5.17 18.97 -5.93
C ILE A 300 -5.87 20.09 -5.17
N SER A 301 -6.46 21.04 -5.91
CA SER A 301 -7.39 22.03 -5.38
C SER A 301 -8.83 21.53 -5.52
N VAL A 302 -9.68 21.88 -4.56
CA VAL A 302 -11.13 21.63 -4.58
C VAL A 302 -11.85 22.94 -4.33
N SER A 303 -11.80 23.83 -5.31
CA SER A 303 -12.17 25.25 -5.16
C SER A 303 -13.64 25.45 -4.76
N ARG A 304 -14.54 24.50 -5.10
CA ARG A 304 -15.96 24.56 -4.65
C ARG A 304 -16.15 24.19 -3.17
N VAL A 305 -15.12 23.66 -2.52
CA VAL A 305 -15.14 23.32 -1.10
C VAL A 305 -14.36 24.35 -0.29
N THR A 306 -13.17 24.71 -0.79
CA THR A 306 -12.25 25.60 -0.08
C THR A 306 -12.43 27.08 -0.42
N GLU A 307 -13.27 27.40 -1.44
CA GLU A 307 -13.47 28.75 -2.03
C GLU A 307 -12.18 29.40 -2.54
N THR A 308 -11.11 28.63 -2.65
CA THR A 308 -9.79 29.06 -3.11
C THR A 308 -9.15 28.01 -4.01
N ALA A 309 -8.10 28.41 -4.74
CA ALA A 309 -7.24 27.48 -5.49
C ALA A 309 -6.14 26.83 -4.64
N GLN A 310 -6.24 26.93 -3.31
CA GLN A 310 -5.27 26.32 -2.40
C GLN A 310 -5.30 24.80 -2.50
N PRO A 311 -4.14 24.12 -2.59
CA PRO A 311 -4.09 22.67 -2.55
C PRO A 311 -4.71 22.07 -1.27
N ALA A 312 -5.35 20.94 -1.38
CA ALA A 312 -5.96 20.24 -0.25
C ALA A 312 -4.95 19.99 0.89
N SER A 313 -3.70 19.64 0.55
CA SER A 313 -2.60 19.45 1.50
C SER A 313 -2.16 20.71 2.26
N MET A 314 -2.65 21.88 1.88
CA MET A 314 -2.41 23.16 2.56
C MET A 314 -3.69 23.78 3.14
N SER A 315 -4.84 23.11 2.98
CA SER A 315 -6.14 23.59 3.43
C SER A 315 -6.48 23.09 4.84
N GLU A 316 -6.61 23.99 5.80
CA GLU A 316 -7.06 23.66 7.16
C GLU A 316 -8.45 23.02 7.13
N LEU A 317 -9.35 23.51 6.27
CA LEU A 317 -10.69 22.94 6.11
C LEU A 317 -10.62 21.46 5.69
N ILE A 318 -9.80 21.14 4.70
CA ILE A 318 -9.68 19.75 4.20
C ILE A 318 -8.96 18.87 5.22
N MET A 319 -7.83 19.33 5.76
CA MET A 319 -6.96 18.49 6.59
C MET A 319 -7.45 18.34 8.03
N LYS A 320 -8.01 19.41 8.60
CA LYS A 320 -8.44 19.41 9.99
C LYS A 320 -9.94 19.13 10.09
N THR A 321 -10.78 20.01 9.54
CA THR A 321 -12.22 19.89 9.74
C THR A 321 -12.78 18.63 9.07
N ILE A 322 -12.52 18.44 7.78
CA ILE A 322 -13.13 17.32 7.03
C ILE A 322 -12.44 15.98 7.35
N LEU A 323 -11.09 15.93 7.35
CA LEU A 323 -10.41 14.66 7.52
C LEU A 323 -10.28 14.20 8.97
N ARG A 324 -10.11 15.12 9.94
CA ARG A 324 -9.83 14.74 11.32
C ARG A 324 -11.00 14.86 12.27
N GLU A 325 -11.92 15.80 12.02
CA GLU A 325 -13.01 16.12 12.94
C GLU A 325 -14.34 15.49 12.51
N GLU A 326 -14.50 15.14 11.23
CA GLU A 326 -15.67 14.42 10.70
C GLU A 326 -15.36 12.95 10.48
#